data_d3c9d0c5fd07c935222732ab48122b89
#
_entry.id   d3c9d0c5fd07c935222732ab48122b89
#
_cell.length_a   1.000
_cell.length_b   1.000
_cell.length_c   1.000
_cell.angle_alpha   90.00
_cell.angle_beta   90.00
_cell.angle_gamma   90.00
#
_symmetry.space_group_name_H-M   'P 1'
#
loop_
_entity.id
_entity.type
_entity.pdbx_description
1 polymer ?
#
loop_
_entity_poly.entity_id
_entity_poly.type
_entity_poly.pdbx_seq_one_letter_code
_entity_poly.pdbx_strand_id
1 'polypeptide(L)' 'MGMNIKNPEVQKLARQLADETGETMTLAIRHALEERLARLRRQRD' A
#
# COMPACT_ATOMS: atom_id res chain seq x y z
N MET A 1 6.41 -3.60 -15.74
CA MET A 1 5.88 -4.75 -15.04
C MET A 1 4.55 -4.39 -14.40
N GLY A 2 3.48 -4.98 -14.88
CA GLY A 2 2.17 -4.73 -14.33
C GLY A 2 1.92 -5.54 -13.07
N MET A 3 1.32 -4.91 -12.10
CA MET A 3 0.94 -5.61 -10.88
C MET A 3 -0.56 -5.88 -10.93
N ASN A 4 -0.90 -7.16 -11.08
CA ASN A 4 -2.29 -7.58 -11.05
C ASN A 4 -2.64 -8.05 -9.65
N ILE A 5 -3.24 -7.17 -8.89
CA ILE A 5 -3.68 -7.53 -7.55
C ILE A 5 -5.11 -8.06 -7.67
N LYS A 6 -5.24 -9.38 -7.65
CA LYS A 6 -6.56 -10.01 -7.74
C LYS A 6 -7.05 -10.52 -6.38
N ASN A 7 -6.28 -10.31 -5.35
CA ASN A 7 -6.63 -10.77 -4.01
C ASN A 7 -7.68 -9.85 -3.40
N PRO A 8 -8.89 -10.33 -3.10
CA PRO A 8 -9.95 -9.48 -2.57
C PRO A 8 -9.64 -8.90 -1.20
N GLU A 9 -8.83 -9.57 -0.41
CA GLU A 9 -8.43 -9.05 0.90
C GLU A 9 -7.53 -7.84 0.75
N VAL A 10 -6.58 -7.90 -0.18
CA VAL A 10 -5.69 -6.78 -0.45
C VAL A 10 -6.48 -5.58 -0.98
N GLN A 11 -7.43 -5.83 -1.89
CA GLN A 11 -8.26 -4.77 -2.44
C GLN A 11 -9.09 -4.11 -1.35
N LYS A 12 -9.61 -4.89 -0.42
CA LYS A 12 -10.42 -4.37 0.67
C LYS A 12 -9.59 -3.47 1.59
N LEU A 13 -8.40 -3.91 1.94
CA LEU A 13 -7.50 -3.13 2.79
C LEU A 13 -7.05 -1.84 2.10
N ALA A 14 -6.75 -1.93 0.82
CA ALA A 14 -6.35 -0.75 0.06
C ALA A 14 -7.48 0.28 0.00
N ARG A 15 -8.71 -0.19 -0.16
CA ARG A 15 -9.88 0.68 -0.19
C ARG A 15 -10.10 1.36 1.15
N GLN A 16 -9.97 0.62 2.24
CA GLN A 16 -10.10 1.17 3.58
C GLN A 16 -9.06 2.26 3.81
N LEU A 17 -7.82 1.97 3.45
CA LEU A 17 -6.73 2.92 3.61
C LEU A 17 -6.97 4.18 2.78
N ALA A 18 -7.41 4.01 1.54
CA ALA A 18 -7.71 5.14 0.67
C ALA A 18 -8.80 6.02 1.26
N ASP A 19 -9.84 5.40 1.82
CA ASP A 19 -10.94 6.15 2.42
C ASP A 19 -10.49 6.95 3.65
N GLU A 20 -9.65 6.34 4.47
CA GLU A 20 -9.19 7.00 5.70
C GLU A 20 -8.21 8.12 5.43
N THR A 21 -7.43 8.02 4.36
CA THR A 21 -6.43 9.03 4.02
C THR A 21 -6.91 10.05 3.01
N GLY A 22 -8.04 9.79 2.36
CA GLY A 22 -8.54 10.64 1.29
C GLY A 22 -7.77 10.48 0.01
N GLU A 23 -7.02 9.39 -0.14
CA GLU A 23 -6.24 9.12 -1.34
C GLU A 23 -6.97 8.18 -2.28
N THR A 24 -6.47 8.08 -3.52
CA THR A 24 -6.93 7.05 -4.43
C THR A 24 -6.35 5.72 -3.99
N MET A 25 -6.93 4.60 -4.46
CA MET A 25 -6.41 3.29 -4.13
C MET A 25 -4.96 3.12 -4.56
N THR A 26 -4.63 3.62 -5.75
CA THR A 26 -3.27 3.52 -6.28
C THR A 26 -2.28 4.25 -5.38
N LEU A 27 -2.63 5.47 -4.95
CA LEU A 27 -1.76 6.24 -4.07
C LEU A 27 -1.65 5.61 -2.69
N ALA A 28 -2.76 5.08 -2.17
CA ALA A 28 -2.74 4.41 -0.87
C ALA A 28 -1.81 3.21 -0.88
N ILE A 29 -1.88 2.39 -1.93
CA ILE A 29 -1.01 1.23 -2.08
C ILE A 29 0.44 1.66 -2.21
N ARG A 30 0.69 2.67 -3.04
CA ARG A 30 2.05 3.16 -3.25
C ARG A 30 2.67 3.66 -1.95
N HIS A 31 1.95 4.48 -1.23
CA HIS A 31 2.44 5.03 0.04
C HIS A 31 2.68 3.94 1.07
N ALA A 32 1.79 2.96 1.13
CA ALA A 32 1.95 1.84 2.05
C ALA A 32 3.21 1.04 1.76
N LEU A 33 3.49 0.80 0.49
CA LEU A 33 4.69 0.07 0.09
C LEU A 33 5.95 0.87 0.36
N GLU A 34 5.93 2.14 0.06
CA GLU A 34 7.07 3.02 0.33
C GLU A 34 7.37 3.09 1.82
N GLU A 35 6.33 3.19 2.61
CA GLU A 35 6.45 3.26 4.06
C GLU A 35 7.05 1.98 4.62
N ARG A 36 6.59 0.84 4.14
CA ARG A 36 7.10 -0.44 4.59
C ARG A 36 8.57 -0.61 4.20
N LEU A 37 8.92 -0.21 2.99
CA LEU A 37 10.32 -0.28 2.55
C LEU A 37 11.22 0.61 3.40
N ALA A 38 10.77 1.81 3.72
CA ALA A 38 11.52 2.71 4.56
C ALA A 38 11.75 2.12 5.95
N ARG A 39 10.72 1.47 6.49
CA ARG A 39 10.82 0.83 7.79
C ARG A 39 11.83 -0.30 7.78
N LEU A 40 11.81 -1.13 6.75
CA LEU A 40 12.75 -2.25 6.63
C LEU A 40 14.17 -1.75 6.50
N ARG A 41 14.38 -0.67 5.76
CA ARG A 41 15.72 -0.10 5.61
C ARG A 41 16.27 0.41 6.94
N ARG A 42 15.42 0.98 7.77
CA ARG A 42 15.85 1.47 9.08
C ARG A 42 16.20 0.33 10.03
N GLN A 43 15.52 -0.80 9.88
CA GLN A 43 15.80 -1.97 10.72
C GLN A 43 17.03 -2.74 10.28
N ARG A 44 17.56 -2.40 9.14
CA ARG A 44 18.64 -3.16 8.51
C ARG A 44 20.03 -2.80 9.02
N ASP A 45 20.18 -1.89 9.86
CA ASP A 45 21.49 -1.46 10.37
C ASP A 45 22.28 -2.56 11.04
#